data_a1894fd8ea71fa286f5a2884c979b706
#
_entry.id   a1894fd8ea71fa286f5a2884c979b706
#
_cell.length_a   1.000
_cell.length_b   1.000
_cell.length_c   1.000
_cell.angle_alpha   90.00
_cell.angle_beta   90.00
_cell.angle_gamma   90.00
#
_symmetry.space_group_name_H-M   'P 1'
#
loop_
_entity.id
_entity.type
_entity.pdbx_description
1 polymer ?
#
loop_
_entity_poly.entity_id
_entity_poly.type
_entity_poly.pdbx_seq_one_letter_code
_entity_poly.pdbx_strand_id
1 'polypeptide(L)'
;QFSAEKLEEITDGPKRTVYLGIDPSADSLHAGNLMGLLVLRRFLEDGHKIIILPGGGTGMIGDPGGKSEERNLLDEETVARNSQHVAAQIRQVFGSSDFTEENNAKWLSKLKLLEFLRDVGKHFTVNAMIKKDIVSERLKKESPISYTEFSYSLLQGYDYLHLNDEYGCDVQVGGSDQWSNIIAGVDFIRRKNEKTVYAFTWPL
;
A
#
# COMPACT_ATOMS: atom_id res chain seq x y z
N GLN A 1 -11.37 9.40 -3.98
CA GLN A 1 -10.37 10.19 -4.72
C GLN A 1 -9.74 9.31 -5.79
N PHE A 2 -9.27 9.89 -6.87
CA PHE A 2 -8.54 9.20 -7.94
C PHE A 2 -7.55 10.16 -8.59
N SER A 3 -6.47 9.62 -9.20
CA SER A 3 -5.38 10.40 -9.76
C SER A 3 -5.46 10.60 -11.28
N ALA A 4 -6.39 9.94 -11.97
CA ALA A 4 -6.67 10.16 -13.39
C ALA A 4 -7.40 11.49 -13.62
N GLU A 5 -7.44 11.99 -14.86
CA GLU A 5 -8.27 13.15 -15.22
C GLU A 5 -9.76 12.82 -15.09
N LYS A 6 -10.14 11.59 -15.45
CA LYS A 6 -11.50 11.06 -15.31
C LYS A 6 -11.48 9.68 -14.68
N LEU A 7 -12.49 9.37 -13.85
CA LEU A 7 -12.59 8.07 -13.18
C LEU A 7 -12.67 6.91 -14.20
N GLU A 8 -13.36 7.14 -15.30
CA GLU A 8 -13.57 6.17 -16.38
C GLU A 8 -12.25 5.68 -17.01
N GLU A 9 -11.17 6.46 -16.90
CA GLU A 9 -9.86 6.00 -17.35
C GLU A 9 -9.34 4.82 -16.53
N ILE A 10 -9.76 4.72 -15.27
CA ILE A 10 -9.41 3.63 -14.36
C ILE A 10 -10.42 2.48 -14.48
N THR A 11 -11.73 2.78 -14.55
CA THR A 11 -12.80 1.80 -14.44
C THR A 11 -13.28 1.26 -15.80
N ASP A 12 -13.39 2.12 -16.81
CA ASP A 12 -14.04 1.79 -18.09
C ASP A 12 -13.06 1.69 -19.26
N GLY A 13 -11.77 1.97 -19.00
CA GLY A 13 -10.68 1.89 -19.96
C GLY A 13 -10.19 0.44 -20.21
N PRO A 14 -8.95 0.28 -20.67
CA PRO A 14 -8.34 -1.04 -20.83
C PRO A 14 -8.26 -1.76 -19.50
N LYS A 15 -8.36 -3.10 -19.53
CA LYS A 15 -8.27 -3.90 -18.30
C LYS A 15 -6.88 -3.75 -17.67
N ARG A 16 -6.88 -3.49 -16.39
CA ARG A 16 -5.71 -3.12 -15.59
C ARG A 16 -5.32 -4.20 -14.61
N THR A 17 -4.15 -4.08 -14.04
CA THR A 17 -3.73 -4.83 -12.86
C THR A 17 -3.84 -3.92 -11.64
N VAL A 18 -4.74 -4.27 -10.71
CA VAL A 18 -5.12 -3.48 -9.55
C VAL A 18 -4.61 -4.15 -8.27
N TYR A 19 -3.96 -3.43 -7.37
CA TYR A 19 -3.54 -4.01 -6.11
C TYR A 19 -4.05 -3.28 -4.87
N LEU A 20 -4.24 -4.06 -3.80
CA LEU A 20 -4.54 -3.61 -2.45
C LEU A 20 -3.52 -4.20 -1.48
N GLY A 21 -2.84 -3.35 -0.71
CA GLY A 21 -2.00 -3.75 0.41
C GLY A 21 -2.82 -3.85 1.70
N ILE A 22 -2.56 -4.88 2.51
CA ILE A 22 -3.18 -5.06 3.82
C ILE A 22 -2.10 -5.45 4.83
N ASP A 23 -1.77 -4.56 5.75
CA ASP A 23 -0.86 -4.88 6.85
C ASP A 23 -1.53 -5.82 7.86
N PRO A 24 -0.88 -6.92 8.24
CA PRO A 24 -1.39 -7.91 9.18
C PRO A 24 -1.23 -7.46 10.63
N SER A 25 -1.79 -6.29 10.96
CA SER A 25 -1.68 -5.67 12.29
C SER A 25 -2.47 -6.40 13.37
N ALA A 26 -3.33 -7.34 13.00
CA ALA A 26 -4.09 -8.24 13.86
C ALA A 26 -4.22 -9.62 13.20
N ASP A 27 -4.69 -10.61 13.93
CA ASP A 27 -4.90 -11.97 13.45
C ASP A 27 -6.17 -12.16 12.60
N SER A 28 -6.95 -11.09 12.43
CA SER A 28 -8.20 -11.09 11.67
C SER A 28 -8.45 -9.78 10.95
N LEU A 29 -9.16 -9.87 9.83
CA LEU A 29 -9.65 -8.71 9.08
C LEU A 29 -10.83 -8.07 9.82
N HIS A 30 -10.92 -6.75 9.72
CA HIS A 30 -12.08 -5.97 10.22
C HIS A 30 -12.96 -5.50 9.05
N ALA A 31 -14.10 -4.89 9.36
CA ALA A 31 -15.07 -4.44 8.36
C ALA A 31 -14.48 -3.47 7.31
N GLY A 32 -13.51 -2.62 7.70
CA GLY A 32 -12.81 -1.73 6.77
C GLY A 32 -11.99 -2.49 5.73
N ASN A 33 -11.31 -3.57 6.12
CA ASN A 33 -10.61 -4.44 5.17
C ASN A 33 -11.60 -5.15 4.24
N LEU A 34 -12.72 -5.64 4.77
CA LEU A 34 -13.76 -6.29 3.96
C LEU A 34 -14.29 -5.33 2.88
N MET A 35 -14.51 -4.06 3.20
CA MET A 35 -14.90 -3.06 2.21
C MET A 35 -13.91 -2.99 1.04
N GLY A 36 -12.61 -2.95 1.36
CA GLY A 36 -11.56 -2.94 0.34
C GLY A 36 -11.57 -4.20 -0.53
N LEU A 37 -11.74 -5.37 0.07
CA LEU A 37 -11.83 -6.63 -0.66
C LEU A 37 -13.07 -6.67 -1.57
N LEU A 38 -14.20 -6.12 -1.14
CA LEU A 38 -15.41 -6.01 -1.97
C LEU A 38 -15.21 -5.05 -3.14
N VAL A 39 -14.50 -3.94 -2.96
CA VAL A 39 -14.12 -3.05 -4.07
C VAL A 39 -13.24 -3.80 -5.07
N LEU A 40 -12.19 -4.50 -4.60
CA LEU A 40 -11.34 -5.31 -5.48
C LEU A 40 -12.13 -6.38 -6.23
N ARG A 41 -13.09 -7.03 -5.56
CA ARG A 41 -13.94 -8.03 -6.20
C ARG A 41 -14.73 -7.44 -7.37
N ARG A 42 -15.20 -6.17 -7.27
CA ARG A 42 -15.86 -5.49 -8.40
C ARG A 42 -14.90 -5.31 -9.58
N PHE A 43 -13.66 -4.91 -9.33
CA PHE A 43 -12.64 -4.85 -10.39
C PHE A 43 -12.40 -6.21 -11.03
N LEU A 44 -12.34 -7.28 -10.23
CA LEU A 44 -12.18 -8.64 -10.75
C LEU A 44 -13.37 -9.10 -11.60
N GLU A 45 -14.60 -8.87 -11.13
CA GLU A 45 -15.84 -9.17 -11.85
C GLU A 45 -15.95 -8.40 -13.18
N ASP A 46 -15.34 -7.21 -13.24
CA ASP A 46 -15.24 -6.42 -14.48
C ASP A 46 -14.04 -6.84 -15.36
N GLY A 47 -13.31 -7.88 -15.01
CA GLY A 47 -12.24 -8.48 -15.81
C GLY A 47 -10.85 -7.85 -15.63
N HIS A 48 -10.63 -7.04 -14.59
CA HIS A 48 -9.31 -6.59 -14.20
C HIS A 48 -8.53 -7.71 -13.49
N LYS A 49 -7.21 -7.68 -13.58
CA LYS A 49 -6.34 -8.54 -12.76
C LYS A 49 -6.18 -7.96 -11.38
N ILE A 50 -6.22 -8.81 -10.36
CA ILE A 50 -6.14 -8.38 -8.96
C ILE A 50 -4.89 -8.95 -8.30
N ILE A 51 -4.19 -8.09 -7.56
CA ILE A 51 -3.12 -8.47 -6.65
C ILE A 51 -3.53 -8.07 -5.24
N ILE A 52 -3.45 -8.99 -4.30
CA ILE A 52 -3.60 -8.71 -2.87
C ILE A 52 -2.26 -8.92 -2.21
N LEU A 53 -1.82 -7.90 -1.48
CA LEU A 53 -0.49 -7.82 -0.90
C LEU A 53 -0.56 -7.78 0.63
N PRO A 54 -0.55 -8.93 1.33
CA PRO A 54 -0.24 -8.95 2.76
C PRO A 54 1.11 -8.28 3.05
N GLY A 55 1.08 -7.32 3.95
CA GLY A 55 2.23 -6.50 4.33
C GLY A 55 3.15 -7.17 5.34
N GLY A 56 3.73 -8.34 5.00
CA GLY A 56 4.64 -9.04 5.92
C GLY A 56 5.90 -8.24 6.29
N GLY A 57 6.40 -7.42 5.38
CA GLY A 57 7.51 -6.49 5.64
C GLY A 57 7.05 -5.18 6.25
N THR A 58 6.05 -4.54 5.67
CA THR A 58 5.50 -3.26 6.16
C THR A 58 4.79 -3.39 7.51
N GLY A 59 4.21 -4.55 7.81
CA GLY A 59 3.58 -4.85 9.10
C GLY A 59 4.54 -4.82 10.30
N MET A 60 5.84 -5.04 10.06
CA MET A 60 6.88 -4.87 11.10
C MET A 60 7.21 -3.40 11.38
N ILE A 61 6.89 -2.50 10.44
CA ILE A 61 7.17 -1.07 10.53
C ILE A 61 5.96 -0.31 11.07
N GLY A 62 4.77 -0.63 10.56
CA GLY A 62 3.50 -0.02 10.93
C GLY A 62 3.24 1.33 10.26
N ASP A 63 2.10 1.42 9.57
CA ASP A 63 1.63 2.66 8.97
C ASP A 63 1.22 3.66 10.05
N PRO A 64 1.72 4.91 10.03
CA PRO A 64 1.27 5.97 10.95
C PRO A 64 -0.19 6.36 10.74
N GLY A 65 -0.83 5.92 9.67
CA GLY A 65 -2.18 6.28 9.28
C GLY A 65 -3.24 6.08 10.37
N GLY A 66 -4.05 7.12 10.62
CA GLY A 66 -5.22 7.08 11.49
C GLY A 66 -4.96 7.00 13.00
N LYS A 67 -3.70 7.13 13.46
CA LYS A 67 -3.35 7.06 14.90
C LYS A 67 -2.59 8.30 15.37
N SER A 68 -2.87 8.71 16.59
CA SER A 68 -2.17 9.81 17.27
C SER A 68 -0.87 9.39 17.95
N GLU A 69 -0.67 8.09 18.14
CA GLU A 69 0.47 7.51 18.84
C GLU A 69 1.19 6.50 17.95
N GLU A 70 2.49 6.29 18.23
CA GLU A 70 3.30 5.28 17.56
C GLU A 70 2.72 3.89 17.79
N ARG A 71 2.72 3.06 16.74
CA ARG A 71 2.27 1.68 16.86
C ARG A 71 3.29 0.85 17.65
N ASN A 72 2.78 -0.04 18.50
CA ASN A 72 3.61 -1.12 19.03
C ASN A 72 4.07 -1.99 17.86
N LEU A 73 5.38 -2.08 17.68
CA LEU A 73 5.96 -2.92 16.64
C LEU A 73 5.70 -4.39 16.97
N LEU A 74 5.19 -5.13 15.99
CA LEU A 74 5.02 -6.57 16.09
C LEU A 74 6.33 -7.27 15.74
N ASP A 75 6.62 -8.38 16.39
CA ASP A 75 7.74 -9.23 16.01
C ASP A 75 7.46 -10.01 14.71
N GLU A 76 8.51 -10.49 14.08
CA GLU A 76 8.44 -11.18 12.78
C GLU A 76 7.54 -12.42 12.83
N GLU A 77 7.57 -13.19 13.93
CA GLU A 77 6.76 -14.39 14.10
C GLU A 77 5.26 -14.04 14.17
N THR A 78 4.90 -13.01 14.92
CA THR A 78 3.53 -12.51 15.02
C THR A 78 3.03 -11.98 13.69
N VAL A 79 3.83 -11.19 12.97
CA VAL A 79 3.49 -10.70 11.63
C VAL A 79 3.30 -11.85 10.65
N ALA A 80 4.18 -12.84 10.66
CA ALA A 80 4.08 -14.01 9.77
C ALA A 80 2.81 -14.82 10.06
N ARG A 81 2.49 -15.07 11.32
CA ARG A 81 1.25 -15.77 11.74
C ARG A 81 0.00 -14.98 11.33
N ASN A 82 -0.04 -13.70 11.62
CA ASN A 82 -1.16 -12.84 11.24
C ASN A 82 -1.33 -12.79 9.71
N SER A 83 -0.24 -12.71 8.94
CA SER A 83 -0.27 -12.75 7.48
C SER A 83 -0.95 -14.01 6.95
N GLN A 84 -0.68 -15.17 7.56
CA GLN A 84 -1.32 -16.44 7.17
C GLN A 84 -2.82 -16.43 7.44
N HIS A 85 -3.25 -15.91 8.61
CA HIS A 85 -4.67 -15.80 8.96
C HIS A 85 -5.40 -14.82 8.02
N VAL A 86 -4.81 -13.65 7.78
CA VAL A 86 -5.35 -12.65 6.85
C VAL A 86 -5.48 -13.24 5.44
N ALA A 87 -4.45 -13.91 4.94
CA ALA A 87 -4.47 -14.56 3.63
C ALA A 87 -5.59 -15.63 3.54
N ALA A 88 -5.79 -16.44 4.60
CA ALA A 88 -6.87 -17.41 4.61
C ALA A 88 -8.26 -16.75 4.53
N GLN A 89 -8.48 -15.65 5.24
CA GLN A 89 -9.74 -14.90 5.19
C GLN A 89 -9.96 -14.23 3.83
N ILE A 90 -8.90 -13.69 3.22
CA ILE A 90 -8.96 -13.13 1.86
C ILE A 90 -9.45 -14.20 0.87
N ARG A 91 -8.87 -15.40 0.92
CA ARG A 91 -9.29 -16.52 0.05
C ARG A 91 -10.76 -16.90 0.25
N GLN A 92 -11.29 -16.80 1.48
CA GLN A 92 -12.72 -17.03 1.73
C GLN A 92 -13.61 -15.99 1.02
N VAL A 93 -13.19 -14.71 1.02
CA VAL A 93 -13.95 -13.62 0.35
C VAL A 93 -13.97 -13.80 -1.16
N PHE A 94 -12.86 -14.22 -1.76
CA PHE A 94 -12.73 -14.39 -3.21
C PHE A 94 -13.20 -15.76 -3.70
N GLY A 95 -13.27 -16.76 -2.82
CA GLY A 95 -13.69 -18.12 -3.18
C GLY A 95 -12.75 -18.76 -4.20
N SER A 96 -13.32 -19.28 -5.32
CA SER A 96 -12.56 -19.86 -6.42
C SER A 96 -12.09 -18.85 -7.48
N SER A 97 -12.26 -17.55 -7.24
CA SER A 97 -11.84 -16.49 -8.18
C SER A 97 -10.32 -16.46 -8.29
N ASP A 98 -9.83 -16.21 -9.49
CA ASP A 98 -8.41 -16.12 -9.80
C ASP A 98 -7.87 -14.73 -9.40
N PHE A 99 -6.94 -14.69 -8.46
CA PHE A 99 -6.21 -13.49 -8.08
C PHE A 99 -4.79 -13.84 -7.67
N THR A 100 -3.89 -12.87 -7.80
CA THR A 100 -2.49 -13.02 -7.37
C THR A 100 -2.37 -12.64 -5.89
N GLU A 101 -1.80 -13.52 -5.09
CA GLU A 101 -1.43 -13.25 -3.70
C GLU A 101 0.10 -13.13 -3.60
N GLU A 102 0.57 -11.98 -3.14
CA GLU A 102 1.98 -11.71 -2.90
C GLU A 102 2.20 -11.23 -1.46
N ASN A 103 3.44 -11.29 -0.98
CA ASN A 103 3.81 -10.79 0.34
C ASN A 103 5.08 -9.95 0.21
N ASN A 104 5.05 -8.69 0.63
CA ASN A 104 6.15 -7.77 0.46
C ASN A 104 7.41 -8.10 1.29
N ALA A 105 7.32 -8.97 2.28
CA ALA A 105 8.51 -9.49 2.96
C ALA A 105 9.46 -10.20 1.98
N LYS A 106 8.97 -10.77 0.87
CA LYS A 106 9.79 -11.46 -0.14
C LYS A 106 10.86 -10.56 -0.78
N TRP A 107 10.59 -9.26 -0.91
CA TRP A 107 11.50 -8.30 -1.51
C TRP A 107 12.02 -7.27 -0.52
N LEU A 108 11.21 -6.76 0.42
CA LEU A 108 11.65 -5.76 1.38
C LEU A 108 12.77 -6.27 2.29
N SER A 109 12.72 -7.54 2.72
CA SER A 109 13.77 -8.14 3.57
C SER A 109 15.12 -8.30 2.86
N LYS A 110 15.15 -8.23 1.54
CA LYS A 110 16.37 -8.35 0.73
C LYS A 110 17.01 -7.01 0.38
N LEU A 111 16.34 -5.90 0.69
CA LEU A 111 16.85 -4.58 0.39
C LEU A 111 18.08 -4.25 1.24
N LYS A 112 19.13 -3.81 0.56
CA LYS A 112 20.30 -3.29 1.23
C LYS A 112 20.10 -1.80 1.54
N LEU A 113 20.35 -1.42 2.78
CA LEU A 113 20.07 -0.07 3.27
C LEU A 113 20.63 1.04 2.36
N LEU A 114 21.90 0.96 1.98
CA LEU A 114 22.53 2.02 1.19
C LEU A 114 21.97 2.07 -0.24
N GLU A 115 21.67 0.92 -0.84
CA GLU A 115 21.03 0.85 -2.16
C GLU A 115 19.61 1.42 -2.10
N PHE A 116 18.84 1.07 -1.07
CA PHE A 116 17.50 1.61 -0.87
C PHE A 116 17.49 3.13 -0.71
N LEU A 117 18.36 3.68 0.14
CA LEU A 117 18.45 5.13 0.33
C LEU A 117 18.87 5.85 -0.95
N ARG A 118 19.81 5.29 -1.72
CA ARG A 118 20.30 5.85 -2.97
C ARG A 118 19.25 5.79 -4.08
N ASP A 119 18.58 4.65 -4.26
CA ASP A 119 17.78 4.36 -5.46
C ASP A 119 16.28 4.60 -5.27
N VAL A 120 15.82 4.60 -4.02
CA VAL A 120 14.44 4.90 -3.61
C VAL A 120 14.38 6.23 -2.87
N GLY A 121 15.15 6.36 -1.80
CA GLY A 121 15.09 7.53 -0.91
C GLY A 121 15.25 8.87 -1.62
N LYS A 122 16.14 8.96 -2.62
CA LYS A 122 16.36 10.20 -3.40
C LYS A 122 15.11 10.73 -4.11
N HIS A 123 14.11 9.89 -4.36
CA HIS A 123 12.88 10.30 -5.04
C HIS A 123 11.80 10.82 -4.08
N PHE A 124 12.00 10.66 -2.77
CA PHE A 124 11.11 11.14 -1.72
C PHE A 124 11.73 12.34 -1.01
N THR A 125 11.19 13.53 -1.24
CA THR A 125 11.73 14.72 -0.56
C THR A 125 11.11 14.89 0.81
N VAL A 126 11.91 15.24 1.82
CA VAL A 126 11.43 15.55 3.17
C VAL A 126 10.34 16.60 3.13
N ASN A 127 10.50 17.64 2.28
CA ASN A 127 9.50 18.71 2.12
C ASN A 127 8.12 18.21 1.66
N ALA A 128 8.06 17.16 0.85
CA ALA A 128 6.79 16.54 0.46
C ALA A 128 6.25 15.64 1.57
N MET A 129 7.12 14.91 2.25
CA MET A 129 6.74 13.96 3.30
C MET A 129 6.15 14.66 4.54
N ILE A 130 6.72 15.80 4.97
CA ILE A 130 6.22 16.58 6.12
C ILE A 130 4.88 17.27 5.84
N LYS A 131 4.49 17.43 4.57
CA LYS A 131 3.21 18.02 4.17
C LYS A 131 2.04 17.02 4.19
N LYS A 132 2.30 15.74 4.35
CA LYS A 132 1.24 14.74 4.50
C LYS A 132 0.41 15.05 5.73
N ASP A 133 -0.92 14.95 5.61
CA ASP A 133 -1.86 15.40 6.65
C ASP A 133 -1.50 14.85 8.03
N ILE A 134 -1.29 13.55 8.16
CA ILE A 134 -0.96 12.89 9.43
C ILE A 134 0.36 13.38 10.00
N VAL A 135 1.39 13.49 9.17
CA VAL A 135 2.72 13.99 9.60
C VAL A 135 2.62 15.44 10.02
N SER A 136 1.96 16.27 9.20
CA SER A 136 1.74 17.69 9.47
C SER A 136 0.96 17.94 10.76
N GLU A 137 -0.10 17.15 11.00
CA GLU A 137 -0.89 17.26 12.22
C GLU A 137 -0.10 16.89 13.47
N ARG A 138 0.69 15.80 13.42
CA ARG A 138 1.52 15.40 14.55
C ARG A 138 2.62 16.41 14.83
N LEU A 139 3.25 16.97 13.80
CA LEU A 139 4.24 18.05 13.96
C LEU A 139 3.62 19.30 14.59
N LYS A 140 2.39 19.70 14.19
CA LYS A 140 1.67 20.84 14.79
C LYS A 140 1.30 20.60 16.26
N LYS A 141 1.04 19.35 16.63
CA LYS A 141 0.70 18.94 18.01
C LYS A 141 1.95 18.62 18.84
N GLU A 142 3.15 18.81 18.29
CA GLU A 142 4.42 18.44 18.93
C GLU A 142 4.47 16.96 19.35
N SER A 143 3.67 16.11 18.69
CA SER A 143 3.67 14.66 18.91
C SER A 143 4.84 14.02 18.13
N PRO A 144 5.69 13.24 18.77
CA PRO A 144 6.86 12.67 18.12
C PRO A 144 6.45 11.69 17.00
N ILE A 145 7.24 11.70 15.93
CA ILE A 145 7.13 10.72 14.84
C ILE A 145 8.50 10.04 14.74
N SER A 146 8.55 8.71 14.88
CA SER A 146 9.79 7.99 14.68
C SER A 146 10.19 8.00 13.19
N TYR A 147 11.49 7.86 12.95
CA TYR A 147 11.96 7.72 11.56
C TYR A 147 11.38 6.47 10.89
N THR A 148 11.11 5.43 11.66
CA THR A 148 10.44 4.19 11.20
C THR A 148 9.08 4.50 10.59
N GLU A 149 8.17 5.14 11.35
CA GLU A 149 6.86 5.57 10.84
C GLU A 149 6.99 6.55 9.67
N PHE A 150 7.89 7.52 9.79
CA PHE A 150 8.12 8.53 8.74
C PHE A 150 8.54 7.90 7.40
N SER A 151 9.33 6.83 7.45
CA SER A 151 9.82 6.14 6.25
C SER A 151 8.81 5.17 5.63
N TYR A 152 7.68 4.86 6.29
CA TYR A 152 6.71 3.87 5.82
C TYR A 152 6.28 4.09 4.37
N SER A 153 6.01 5.33 3.99
CA SER A 153 5.58 5.65 2.62
C SER A 153 6.60 5.33 1.53
N LEU A 154 7.89 5.24 1.88
CA LEU A 154 8.93 4.82 0.95
C LEU A 154 8.80 3.32 0.66
N LEU A 155 8.48 2.53 1.68
CA LEU A 155 8.30 1.07 1.55
C LEU A 155 7.07 0.76 0.71
N GLN A 156 5.94 1.41 1.00
CA GLN A 156 4.71 1.26 0.21
C GLN A 156 4.90 1.74 -1.24
N GLY A 157 5.62 2.82 -1.46
CA GLY A 157 5.98 3.28 -2.80
C GLY A 157 6.88 2.28 -3.54
N TYR A 158 7.80 1.64 -2.84
CA TYR A 158 8.63 0.59 -3.40
C TYR A 158 7.82 -0.67 -3.74
N ASP A 159 6.84 -1.06 -2.92
CA ASP A 159 5.91 -2.14 -3.22
C ASP A 159 5.18 -1.89 -4.54
N TYR A 160 4.67 -0.66 -4.73
CA TYR A 160 4.00 -0.29 -5.97
C TYR A 160 4.93 -0.38 -7.18
N LEU A 161 6.16 0.14 -7.06
CA LEU A 161 7.16 0.02 -8.12
C LEU A 161 7.46 -1.44 -8.44
N HIS A 162 7.69 -2.28 -7.42
CA HIS A 162 7.98 -3.69 -7.60
C HIS A 162 6.84 -4.42 -8.32
N LEU A 163 5.59 -4.18 -7.89
CA LEU A 163 4.43 -4.78 -8.53
C LEU A 163 4.20 -4.23 -9.96
N ASN A 164 4.54 -2.97 -10.23
CA ASN A 164 4.50 -2.42 -11.58
C ASN A 164 5.54 -3.10 -12.49
N ASP A 165 6.76 -3.30 -12.00
CA ASP A 165 7.85 -3.89 -12.80
C ASP A 165 7.63 -5.39 -13.05
N GLU A 166 7.16 -6.16 -12.05
CA GLU A 166 7.03 -7.62 -12.14
C GLU A 166 5.68 -8.07 -12.71
N TYR A 167 4.59 -7.35 -12.42
CA TYR A 167 3.22 -7.77 -12.77
C TYR A 167 2.49 -6.79 -13.69
N GLY A 168 3.12 -5.67 -14.08
CA GLY A 168 2.45 -4.62 -14.83
C GLY A 168 1.32 -3.95 -14.03
N CYS A 169 1.40 -3.97 -12.70
CA CYS A 169 0.40 -3.34 -11.85
C CYS A 169 0.39 -1.82 -12.06
N ASP A 170 -0.74 -1.28 -12.46
CA ASP A 170 -0.88 0.13 -12.84
C ASP A 170 -1.96 0.88 -12.06
N VAL A 171 -2.63 0.21 -11.10
CA VAL A 171 -3.58 0.85 -10.17
C VAL A 171 -3.34 0.38 -8.75
N GLN A 172 -3.11 1.31 -7.83
CA GLN A 172 -3.16 1.03 -6.39
C GLN A 172 -4.46 1.57 -5.81
N VAL A 173 -5.13 0.74 -4.98
CA VAL A 173 -6.35 1.13 -4.30
C VAL A 173 -6.21 1.06 -2.79
N GLY A 174 -7.04 1.84 -2.07
CA GLY A 174 -7.04 1.87 -0.60
C GLY A 174 -8.17 2.70 -0.02
N GLY A 175 -8.26 2.77 1.29
CA GLY A 175 -9.11 3.75 1.99
C GLY A 175 -8.61 5.17 1.78
N SER A 176 -9.46 6.16 2.05
CA SER A 176 -9.10 7.59 1.88
C SER A 176 -7.93 8.04 2.76
N ASP A 177 -7.70 7.37 3.89
CA ASP A 177 -6.54 7.55 4.76
C ASP A 177 -5.20 7.21 4.08
N GLN A 178 -5.23 6.32 3.09
CA GLN A 178 -4.07 5.87 2.32
C GLN A 178 -3.70 6.77 1.14
N TRP A 179 -4.52 7.79 0.84
CA TRP A 179 -4.32 8.63 -0.34
C TRP A 179 -2.90 9.17 -0.48
N SER A 180 -2.36 9.77 0.59
CA SER A 180 -1.04 10.38 0.55
C SER A 180 0.11 9.38 0.37
N ASN A 181 -0.05 8.15 0.86
CA ASN A 181 0.92 7.08 0.65
C ASN A 181 0.87 6.56 -0.79
N ILE A 182 -0.34 6.35 -1.32
CA ILE A 182 -0.54 5.85 -2.70
C ILE A 182 -0.01 6.87 -3.72
N ILE A 183 -0.34 8.15 -3.56
CA ILE A 183 0.17 9.22 -4.46
C ILE A 183 1.69 9.33 -4.42
N ALA A 184 2.32 9.12 -3.27
CA ALA A 184 3.78 9.09 -3.19
C ALA A 184 4.39 7.97 -4.05
N GLY A 185 3.73 6.80 -4.12
CA GLY A 185 4.08 5.70 -5.02
C GLY A 185 3.89 6.05 -6.50
N VAL A 186 2.75 6.67 -6.85
CA VAL A 186 2.48 7.17 -8.21
C VAL A 186 3.58 8.14 -8.67
N ASP A 187 3.90 9.11 -7.82
CA ASP A 187 4.96 10.10 -8.12
C ASP A 187 6.34 9.44 -8.24
N PHE A 188 6.62 8.44 -7.41
CA PHE A 188 7.86 7.70 -7.46
C PHE A 188 8.04 6.95 -8.79
N ILE A 189 7.03 6.18 -9.22
CA ILE A 189 7.06 5.44 -10.48
C ILE A 189 7.20 6.41 -11.67
N ARG A 190 6.45 7.50 -11.67
CA ARG A 190 6.56 8.55 -12.70
C ARG A 190 7.97 9.11 -12.80
N ARG A 191 8.61 9.42 -11.66
CA ARG A 191 9.97 10.00 -11.64
C ARG A 191 11.06 9.01 -11.99
N LYS A 192 10.88 7.75 -11.65
CA LYS A 192 11.90 6.72 -11.83
C LYS A 192 11.80 6.02 -13.18
N ASN A 193 10.59 5.67 -13.59
CA ASN A 193 10.34 4.84 -14.78
C ASN A 193 9.63 5.59 -15.91
N GLU A 194 9.27 6.88 -15.72
CA GLU A 194 8.50 7.68 -16.68
C GLU A 194 7.16 7.03 -17.09
N LYS A 195 6.63 6.15 -16.23
CA LYS A 195 5.35 5.45 -16.45
C LYS A 195 4.20 6.17 -15.76
N THR A 196 3.02 6.09 -16.38
CA THR A 196 1.77 6.53 -15.78
C THR A 196 1.12 5.36 -15.05
N VAL A 197 0.86 5.56 -13.77
CA VAL A 197 0.09 4.63 -12.91
C VAL A 197 -0.92 5.42 -12.10
N TYR A 198 -1.90 4.75 -11.52
CA TYR A 198 -3.07 5.40 -10.94
C TYR A 198 -3.28 5.06 -9.47
N ALA A 199 -3.92 5.99 -8.79
CA ALA A 199 -4.43 5.86 -7.43
C ALA A 199 -5.96 5.93 -7.45
N PHE A 200 -6.60 5.07 -6.66
CA PHE A 200 -8.03 5.13 -6.43
C PHE A 200 -8.33 4.86 -4.95
N THR A 201 -9.10 5.73 -4.29
CA THR A 201 -9.48 5.54 -2.88
C THR A 201 -10.97 5.73 -2.68
N TRP A 202 -11.53 4.98 -1.73
CA TRP A 202 -12.91 5.10 -1.26
C TRP A 202 -12.98 5.78 0.11
N PRO A 203 -14.11 6.37 0.49
CA PRO A 203 -14.33 6.89 1.85
C PRO A 203 -14.32 5.76 2.89
N LEU A 204 -13.82 6.06 4.07
CA LEU A 204 -13.86 5.19 5.25
C LEU A 204 -15.05 5.57 6.15
#